data_1cbb90bb39a0ecd4104ebe52625e3188
#
_entry.id   1cbb90bb39a0ecd4104ebe52625e3188
#
_cell.length_a   1.000
_cell.length_b   1.000
_cell.length_c   1.000
_cell.angle_alpha   90.00
_cell.angle_beta   90.00
_cell.angle_gamma   90.00
#
_symmetry.space_group_name_H-M   'P 1'
#
loop_
_entity.id
_entity.type
_entity.pdbx_description
1 polymer ?
#
loop_
_entity_poly.entity_id
_entity_poly.type
_entity_poly.pdbx_seq_one_letter_code
_entity_poly.pdbx_strand_id
1 'polypeptide(L)'
;LENHLHIVSFDVPYPPDYGGAFEVYFKIRSLSEKGVKIHLHCFEYGRGKPKELEQYCEQVHYYQRNTGHKGLSVSAPYIVSSRANEELIINLEKDNHPILLEGIHCTYFLQLGSLKDRKVIVRLHNVECNYYRQLARQSRSLSKKFFYLREAIMLRKYEKKIAASKALILAMTEKDAAFYRTELGAKNVDFLPAFIGWDFPLCQEGLGTFCLYHGNLSVPENEKVAIWLLDHVFSNLEIPFVI
;
A
#
# COMPACT_ATOMS: atom_id res chain seq x y z
N LEU A 1 3.83 -26.75 -14.59
CA LEU A 1 2.95 -26.27 -13.55
C LEU A 1 2.69 -24.79 -13.82
N GLU A 2 1.43 -24.40 -14.04
CA GLU A 2 1.07 -23.00 -14.21
C GLU A 2 1.24 -22.26 -12.86
N ASN A 3 1.90 -21.11 -12.91
CA ASN A 3 2.17 -20.31 -11.71
C ASN A 3 1.00 -19.36 -11.48
N HIS A 4 0.06 -19.72 -10.63
CA HIS A 4 -1.05 -18.87 -10.21
C HIS A 4 -0.71 -18.09 -8.94
N LEU A 5 -1.22 -16.87 -8.84
CA LEU A 5 -1.05 -15.99 -7.67
C LEU A 5 -2.32 -15.17 -7.42
N HIS A 6 -2.85 -15.20 -6.21
CA HIS A 6 -3.83 -14.22 -5.76
C HIS A 6 -3.12 -12.95 -5.30
N ILE A 7 -3.58 -11.79 -5.80
CA ILE A 7 -3.13 -10.48 -5.32
C ILE A 7 -4.34 -9.79 -4.71
N VAL A 8 -4.28 -9.45 -3.42
CA VAL A 8 -5.34 -8.69 -2.74
C VAL A 8 -4.88 -7.25 -2.57
N SER A 9 -5.47 -6.35 -3.32
CA SER A 9 -5.14 -4.91 -3.34
C SER A 9 -6.08 -4.11 -2.45
N PHE A 10 -5.52 -3.20 -1.68
CA PHE A 10 -6.27 -2.32 -0.78
C PHE A 10 -7.11 -1.25 -1.52
N ASP A 11 -6.87 -1.06 -2.80
CA ASP A 11 -7.60 -0.17 -3.71
C ASP A 11 -7.56 -0.76 -5.13
N VAL A 12 -8.33 -0.20 -6.05
CA VAL A 12 -8.22 -0.50 -7.47
C VAL A 12 -6.94 0.14 -8.02
N PRO A 13 -5.96 -0.65 -8.57
CA PRO A 13 -4.65 -0.12 -8.92
C PRO A 13 -4.59 0.61 -10.28
N TYR A 14 -5.73 0.96 -10.88
CA TYR A 14 -5.82 1.70 -12.13
C TYR A 14 -6.81 2.87 -12.02
N PRO A 15 -6.49 4.06 -12.60
CA PRO A 15 -5.20 4.42 -13.19
C PRO A 15 -4.07 4.47 -12.14
N PRO A 16 -2.79 4.25 -12.53
CA PRO A 16 -1.66 4.28 -11.59
C PRO A 16 -1.21 5.73 -11.29
N ASP A 17 -2.09 6.50 -10.66
CA ASP A 17 -2.00 7.95 -10.45
C ASP A 17 -1.51 8.37 -9.05
N TYR A 18 -1.26 7.40 -8.16
CA TYR A 18 -0.59 7.61 -6.87
C TYR A 18 0.28 6.41 -6.50
N GLY A 19 1.23 6.61 -5.57
CA GLY A 19 2.29 5.64 -5.28
C GLY A 19 1.83 4.21 -4.99
N GLY A 20 0.74 4.05 -4.24
CA GLY A 20 0.17 2.73 -3.93
C GLY A 20 -0.42 2.04 -5.15
N ALA A 21 -1.23 2.75 -5.95
CA ALA A 21 -1.80 2.21 -7.19
C ALA A 21 -0.70 1.92 -8.22
N PHE A 22 0.28 2.82 -8.33
CA PHE A 22 1.42 2.69 -9.23
C PHE A 22 2.21 1.40 -8.96
N GLU A 23 2.61 1.18 -7.71
CA GLU A 23 3.41 0.01 -7.33
C GLU A 23 2.67 -1.31 -7.58
N VAL A 24 1.38 -1.37 -7.23
CA VAL A 24 0.56 -2.56 -7.44
C VAL A 24 0.32 -2.81 -8.93
N TYR A 25 0.02 -1.78 -9.72
CA TYR A 25 -0.21 -1.91 -11.16
C TYR A 25 1.01 -2.44 -11.90
N PHE A 26 2.20 -1.83 -11.69
CA PHE A 26 3.41 -2.27 -12.37
C PHE A 26 3.90 -3.63 -11.88
N LYS A 27 3.63 -4.00 -10.64
CA LYS A 27 3.84 -5.37 -10.14
C LYS A 27 2.97 -6.40 -10.87
N ILE A 28 1.67 -6.13 -10.99
CA ILE A 28 0.73 -6.98 -11.73
C ILE A 28 1.23 -7.16 -13.17
N ARG A 29 1.53 -6.07 -13.85
CA ARG A 29 2.05 -6.09 -15.21
C ARG A 29 3.34 -6.92 -15.32
N SER A 30 4.34 -6.65 -14.48
CA SER A 30 5.64 -7.35 -14.53
C SER A 30 5.51 -8.84 -14.23
N LEU A 31 4.63 -9.25 -13.32
CA LEU A 31 4.38 -10.65 -13.00
C LEU A 31 3.64 -11.36 -14.15
N SER A 32 2.64 -10.71 -14.75
CA SER A 32 1.91 -11.22 -15.91
C SER A 32 2.83 -11.41 -17.12
N GLU A 33 3.69 -10.43 -17.42
CA GLU A 33 4.70 -10.51 -18.50
C GLU A 33 5.69 -11.67 -18.29
N LYS A 34 5.87 -12.14 -17.05
CA LYS A 34 6.67 -13.32 -16.71
C LYS A 34 5.86 -14.62 -16.64
N GLY A 35 4.62 -14.61 -17.13
CA GLY A 35 3.77 -15.78 -17.23
C GLY A 35 3.08 -16.18 -15.92
N VAL A 36 3.03 -15.31 -14.91
CA VAL A 36 2.24 -15.57 -13.71
C VAL A 36 0.78 -15.27 -14.00
N LYS A 37 -0.11 -16.23 -13.74
CA LYS A 37 -1.56 -16.09 -13.85
C LYS A 37 -2.12 -15.44 -12.59
N ILE A 38 -2.59 -14.21 -12.72
CA ILE A 38 -2.98 -13.38 -11.59
C ILE A 38 -4.49 -13.42 -11.39
N HIS A 39 -4.92 -13.73 -10.16
CA HIS A 39 -6.29 -13.57 -9.67
C HIS A 39 -6.31 -12.32 -8.78
N LEU A 40 -6.78 -11.21 -9.34
CA LEU A 40 -6.75 -9.91 -8.67
C LEU A 40 -8.02 -9.69 -7.85
N HIS A 41 -7.87 -9.28 -6.61
CA HIS A 41 -8.95 -8.93 -5.68
C HIS A 41 -8.77 -7.48 -5.24
N CYS A 42 -9.69 -6.58 -5.62
CA CYS A 42 -9.61 -5.15 -5.35
C CYS A 42 -10.71 -4.70 -4.39
N PHE A 43 -10.36 -3.88 -3.41
CA PHE A 43 -11.34 -3.12 -2.65
C PHE A 43 -11.69 -1.83 -3.41
N GLU A 44 -12.95 -1.72 -3.83
CA GLU A 44 -13.46 -0.58 -4.61
C GLU A 44 -14.21 0.39 -3.71
N TYR A 45 -13.90 1.69 -3.84
CA TYR A 45 -14.57 2.77 -3.11
C TYR A 45 -14.42 4.15 -3.80
N GLY A 46 -14.51 4.18 -5.15
CA GLY A 46 -14.55 5.40 -5.94
C GLY A 46 -13.72 5.39 -7.21
N ARG A 47 -12.95 4.33 -7.48
CA ARG A 47 -12.11 4.22 -8.70
C ARG A 47 -12.77 3.43 -9.83
N GLY A 48 -13.92 2.82 -9.55
CA GLY A 48 -14.66 2.02 -10.53
C GLY A 48 -14.03 0.65 -10.81
N LYS A 49 -14.39 0.08 -11.96
CA LYS A 49 -13.98 -1.26 -12.41
C LYS A 49 -13.33 -1.16 -13.79
N PRO A 50 -12.08 -0.70 -13.88
CA PRO A 50 -11.38 -0.50 -15.15
C PRO A 50 -11.11 -1.83 -15.85
N LYS A 51 -11.39 -1.89 -17.17
CA LYS A 51 -11.13 -3.07 -18.01
C LYS A 51 -9.64 -3.27 -18.29
N GLU A 52 -8.85 -2.23 -18.12
CA GLU A 52 -7.40 -2.25 -18.34
C GLU A 52 -6.65 -3.25 -17.45
N LEU A 53 -7.25 -3.66 -16.35
CA LEU A 53 -6.68 -4.70 -15.48
C LEU A 53 -6.88 -6.12 -16.03
N GLU A 54 -7.93 -6.34 -16.84
CA GLU A 54 -8.25 -7.65 -17.41
C GLU A 54 -7.16 -8.16 -18.37
N GLN A 55 -6.39 -7.27 -19.00
CA GLN A 55 -5.30 -7.65 -19.90
C GLN A 55 -4.12 -8.34 -19.19
N TYR A 56 -3.98 -8.15 -17.86
CA TYR A 56 -2.89 -8.70 -17.07
C TYR A 56 -3.34 -9.77 -16.07
N CYS A 57 -4.64 -9.97 -15.93
CA CYS A 57 -5.22 -10.84 -14.91
C CYS A 57 -6.14 -11.89 -15.52
N GLU A 58 -6.06 -13.13 -15.03
CA GLU A 58 -7.02 -14.20 -15.38
C GLU A 58 -8.43 -13.86 -14.88
N GLN A 59 -8.51 -13.24 -13.70
CA GLN A 59 -9.75 -12.82 -13.07
C GLN A 59 -9.53 -11.55 -12.28
N VAL A 60 -10.54 -10.66 -12.26
CA VAL A 60 -10.56 -9.46 -11.42
C VAL A 60 -11.84 -9.44 -10.61
N HIS A 61 -11.71 -9.47 -9.29
CA HIS A 61 -12.82 -9.40 -8.34
C HIS A 61 -12.82 -8.05 -7.63
N TYR A 62 -13.98 -7.44 -7.47
CA TYR A 62 -14.15 -6.14 -6.82
C TYR A 62 -15.04 -6.28 -5.60
N TYR A 63 -14.53 -5.86 -4.45
CA TYR A 63 -15.22 -5.90 -3.16
C TYR A 63 -15.48 -4.50 -2.65
N GLN A 64 -16.68 -4.26 -2.13
CA GLN A 64 -16.99 -2.97 -1.55
C GLN A 64 -16.24 -2.77 -0.23
N ARG A 65 -15.53 -1.65 -0.10
CA ARG A 65 -14.93 -1.23 1.17
C ARG A 65 -15.99 -0.66 2.10
N ASN A 66 -15.99 -1.06 3.37
CA ASN A 66 -16.85 -0.51 4.41
C ASN A 66 -16.32 0.87 4.85
N THR A 67 -16.90 1.95 4.32
CA THR A 67 -16.47 3.31 4.67
C THR A 67 -17.27 3.91 5.83
N GLY A 68 -16.76 4.99 6.46
CA GLY A 68 -17.41 5.66 7.58
C GLY A 68 -17.62 4.74 8.80
N HIS A 69 -18.78 4.83 9.43
CA HIS A 69 -19.09 4.07 10.65
C HIS A 69 -19.08 2.55 10.46
N LYS A 70 -19.43 2.08 9.26
CA LYS A 70 -19.46 0.64 8.94
C LYS A 70 -18.07 -0.01 9.00
N GLY A 71 -17.01 0.75 8.76
CA GLY A 71 -15.63 0.26 8.83
C GLY A 71 -15.01 0.32 10.22
N LEU A 72 -15.66 0.96 11.21
CA LEU A 72 -15.11 1.09 12.56
C LEU A 72 -15.14 -0.24 13.32
N SER A 73 -14.08 -0.53 14.03
CA SER A 73 -13.96 -1.71 14.91
C SER A 73 -13.25 -1.34 16.19
N VAL A 74 -13.58 -2.03 17.28
CA VAL A 74 -12.85 -1.94 18.55
C VAL A 74 -11.69 -2.92 18.62
N SER A 75 -11.69 -3.96 17.79
CA SER A 75 -10.71 -5.06 17.80
C SER A 75 -9.64 -4.96 16.73
N ALA A 76 -9.88 -4.22 15.64
CA ALA A 76 -8.96 -4.06 14.53
C ALA A 76 -8.85 -2.59 14.08
N PRO A 77 -7.68 -2.16 13.57
CA PRO A 77 -7.52 -0.82 13.01
C PRO A 77 -8.49 -0.56 11.86
N TYR A 78 -8.94 0.67 11.69
CA TYR A 78 -9.91 1.05 10.66
C TYR A 78 -9.48 0.66 9.24
N ILE A 79 -8.20 0.85 8.90
CA ILE A 79 -7.70 0.50 7.55
C ILE A 79 -7.81 -1.00 7.26
N VAL A 80 -7.83 -1.84 8.29
CA VAL A 80 -7.97 -3.30 8.20
C VAL A 80 -9.45 -3.69 8.26
N SER A 81 -10.18 -3.23 9.30
CA SER A 81 -11.58 -3.61 9.51
C SER A 81 -12.50 -3.11 8.40
N SER A 82 -12.20 -1.99 7.80
CA SER A 82 -12.94 -1.47 6.64
C SER A 82 -12.85 -2.37 5.40
N ARG A 83 -11.94 -3.32 5.40
CA ARG A 83 -11.74 -4.33 4.32
C ARG A 83 -12.04 -5.75 4.77
N ALA A 84 -12.75 -5.92 5.88
CA ALA A 84 -13.32 -7.21 6.27
C ALA A 84 -14.43 -7.59 5.26
N ASN A 85 -14.25 -8.69 4.53
CA ASN A 85 -15.17 -9.12 3.49
C ASN A 85 -15.18 -10.65 3.40
N GLU A 86 -16.37 -11.25 3.59
CA GLU A 86 -16.54 -12.71 3.58
C GLU A 86 -16.43 -13.30 2.16
N GLU A 87 -16.92 -12.58 1.14
CA GLU A 87 -16.83 -13.03 -0.24
C GLU A 87 -15.37 -13.16 -0.70
N LEU A 88 -14.47 -12.27 -0.26
CA LEU A 88 -13.04 -12.38 -0.50
C LEU A 88 -12.51 -13.70 0.06
N ILE A 89 -12.89 -14.07 1.29
CA ILE A 89 -12.44 -15.31 1.94
C ILE A 89 -12.93 -16.52 1.14
N ILE A 90 -14.21 -16.55 0.79
CA ILE A 90 -14.82 -17.61 -0.03
C ILE A 90 -14.09 -17.75 -1.37
N ASN A 91 -13.74 -16.63 -2.02
CA ASN A 91 -13.03 -16.69 -3.29
C ASN A 91 -11.58 -17.19 -3.14
N LEU A 92 -10.90 -16.83 -2.07
CA LEU A 92 -9.55 -17.31 -1.77
C LEU A 92 -9.53 -18.80 -1.39
N GLU A 93 -10.59 -19.32 -0.79
CA GLU A 93 -10.69 -20.75 -0.36
C GLU A 93 -11.03 -21.72 -1.51
N LYS A 94 -11.33 -21.23 -2.72
CA LYS A 94 -11.62 -22.09 -3.89
C LYS A 94 -10.44 -22.91 -4.38
N ASP A 95 -9.24 -22.54 -4.03
CA ASP A 95 -7.98 -23.20 -4.44
C ASP A 95 -6.91 -23.09 -3.37
N ASN A 96 -5.66 -23.47 -3.72
CA ASN A 96 -4.49 -23.41 -2.84
C ASN A 96 -3.34 -22.57 -3.40
N HIS A 97 -3.61 -21.64 -4.32
CA HIS A 97 -2.57 -20.78 -4.88
C HIS A 97 -2.02 -19.81 -3.84
N PRO A 98 -0.75 -19.38 -3.95
CA PRO A 98 -0.16 -18.39 -3.05
C PRO A 98 -0.96 -17.08 -3.05
N ILE A 99 -0.88 -16.34 -1.94
CA ILE A 99 -1.59 -15.07 -1.77
C ILE A 99 -0.59 -13.96 -1.45
N LEU A 100 -0.62 -12.89 -2.23
CA LEU A 100 0.08 -11.64 -2.00
C LEU A 100 -0.92 -10.59 -1.50
N LEU A 101 -0.69 -10.07 -0.29
CA LEU A 101 -1.51 -9.05 0.35
C LEU A 101 -0.82 -7.70 0.25
N GLU A 102 -1.45 -6.76 -0.44
CA GLU A 102 -0.95 -5.40 -0.59
C GLU A 102 -1.29 -4.57 0.65
N GLY A 103 -0.27 -4.32 1.45
CA GLY A 103 -0.37 -3.60 2.71
C GLY A 103 -1.01 -4.40 3.86
N ILE A 104 -0.83 -3.88 5.04
CA ILE A 104 -1.52 -4.34 6.26
C ILE A 104 -3.04 -4.26 6.10
N HIS A 105 -3.52 -3.37 5.26
CA HIS A 105 -4.92 -3.16 4.92
C HIS A 105 -5.67 -4.43 4.54
N CYS A 106 -5.00 -5.36 3.86
CA CYS A 106 -5.59 -6.57 3.28
C CYS A 106 -5.45 -7.82 4.17
N THR A 107 -4.97 -7.68 5.40
CA THR A 107 -4.60 -8.82 6.26
C THR A 107 -5.69 -9.28 7.22
N TYR A 108 -6.91 -8.75 7.13
CA TYR A 108 -7.99 -9.05 8.09
C TYR A 108 -8.21 -10.55 8.31
N PHE A 109 -8.27 -11.33 7.26
CA PHE A 109 -8.55 -12.77 7.33
C PHE A 109 -7.41 -13.61 7.94
N LEU A 110 -6.18 -13.10 7.99
CA LEU A 110 -5.07 -13.80 8.67
C LEU A 110 -5.36 -14.01 10.17
N GLN A 111 -6.22 -13.19 10.77
CA GLN A 111 -6.63 -13.35 12.16
C GLN A 111 -7.68 -14.43 12.34
N LEU A 112 -8.45 -14.75 11.30
CA LEU A 112 -9.54 -15.73 11.36
C LEU A 112 -9.02 -17.17 11.27
N GLY A 113 -7.76 -17.35 10.87
CA GLY A 113 -7.11 -18.66 10.77
C GLY A 113 -7.64 -19.56 9.65
N SER A 114 -8.45 -19.03 8.73
CA SER A 114 -9.04 -19.76 7.61
C SER A 114 -8.01 -20.20 6.55
N LEU A 115 -6.84 -19.57 6.48
CA LEU A 115 -5.82 -19.85 5.47
C LEU A 115 -4.48 -20.27 6.09
N LYS A 116 -4.50 -21.06 7.16
CA LYS A 116 -3.32 -21.39 8.01
C LYS A 116 -2.16 -22.03 7.25
N ASP A 117 -2.45 -22.82 6.24
CA ASP A 117 -1.45 -23.62 5.51
C ASP A 117 -1.12 -23.03 4.13
N ARG A 118 -1.69 -21.87 3.81
CA ARG A 118 -1.42 -21.16 2.56
C ARG A 118 -0.08 -20.43 2.61
N LYS A 119 0.59 -20.37 1.47
CA LYS A 119 1.73 -19.46 1.29
C LYS A 119 1.19 -18.03 1.18
N VAL A 120 1.44 -17.24 2.20
CA VAL A 120 1.01 -15.83 2.25
C VAL A 120 2.23 -14.91 2.30
N ILE A 121 2.18 -13.89 1.46
CA ILE A 121 3.16 -12.81 1.42
C ILE A 121 2.41 -11.52 1.76
N VAL A 122 2.97 -10.73 2.66
CA VAL A 122 2.46 -9.39 3.01
C VAL A 122 3.45 -8.35 2.48
N ARG A 123 3.03 -7.59 1.49
CA ARG A 123 3.79 -6.47 0.93
C ARG A 123 3.51 -5.21 1.72
N LEU A 124 4.50 -4.68 2.42
CA LEU A 124 4.35 -3.44 3.18
C LEU A 124 4.63 -2.24 2.28
N HIS A 125 3.73 -1.26 2.29
CA HIS A 125 3.92 0.04 1.66
C HIS A 125 4.52 1.05 2.66
N ASN A 126 4.16 0.93 3.93
CA ASN A 126 4.65 1.74 5.03
C ASN A 126 4.66 0.90 6.33
N VAL A 127 5.32 1.43 7.35
CA VAL A 127 5.05 1.08 8.75
C VAL A 127 3.86 1.91 9.20
N GLU A 128 2.66 1.35 9.13
CA GLU A 128 1.41 2.10 9.29
C GLU A 128 1.25 2.73 10.67
N CYS A 129 1.69 2.08 11.74
CA CYS A 129 1.66 2.67 13.08
C CYS A 129 2.51 3.94 13.18
N ASN A 130 3.63 4.02 12.47
CA ASN A 130 4.47 5.21 12.45
C ASN A 130 3.84 6.30 11.57
N TYR A 131 3.27 5.94 10.43
CA TYR A 131 2.56 6.85 9.55
C TYR A 131 1.39 7.52 10.28
N TYR A 132 0.53 6.76 10.95
CA TYR A 132 -0.59 7.31 11.73
C TYR A 132 -0.14 8.16 12.92
N ARG A 133 0.99 7.83 13.54
CA ARG A 133 1.59 8.68 14.58
C ARG A 133 2.05 10.03 14.02
N GLN A 134 2.59 10.03 12.81
CA GLN A 134 2.99 11.25 12.12
C GLN A 134 1.77 12.10 11.74
N LEU A 135 0.71 11.49 11.20
CA LEU A 135 -0.57 12.17 10.92
C LEU A 135 -1.14 12.83 12.19
N ALA A 136 -1.08 12.13 13.33
CA ALA A 136 -1.54 12.69 14.62
C ALA A 136 -0.73 13.93 15.05
N ARG A 137 0.59 13.91 14.84
CA ARG A 137 1.48 15.05 15.18
C ARG A 137 1.21 16.26 14.29
N GLN A 138 0.88 16.04 13.03
CA GLN A 138 0.66 17.10 12.05
C GLN A 138 -0.77 17.64 12.04
N SER A 139 -1.72 16.89 12.61
CA SER A 139 -3.13 17.27 12.58
C SER A 139 -3.40 18.50 13.47
N ARG A 140 -4.03 19.52 12.88
CA ARG A 140 -4.55 20.71 13.60
C ARG A 140 -5.89 20.46 14.29
N SER A 141 -6.67 19.49 13.80
CA SER A 141 -7.97 19.11 14.37
C SER A 141 -7.78 18.16 15.54
N LEU A 142 -8.30 18.51 16.72
CA LEU A 142 -8.22 17.68 17.92
C LEU A 142 -8.92 16.32 17.71
N SER A 143 -10.10 16.29 17.07
CA SER A 143 -10.82 15.05 16.80
C SER A 143 -10.03 14.11 15.87
N LYS A 144 -9.46 14.65 14.78
CA LYS A 144 -8.57 13.86 13.89
C LYS A 144 -7.32 13.38 14.62
N LYS A 145 -6.71 14.24 15.46
CA LYS A 145 -5.54 13.89 16.27
C LYS A 145 -5.83 12.70 17.19
N PHE A 146 -6.95 12.72 17.89
CA PHE A 146 -7.38 11.60 18.75
C PHE A 146 -7.62 10.33 17.94
N PHE A 147 -8.30 10.43 16.81
CA PHE A 147 -8.52 9.29 15.92
C PHE A 147 -7.18 8.69 15.47
N TYR A 148 -6.25 9.50 14.96
CA TYR A 148 -4.96 9.01 14.48
C TYR A 148 -4.09 8.42 15.61
N LEU A 149 -4.14 8.98 16.82
CA LEU A 149 -3.42 8.39 17.96
C LEU A 149 -3.98 7.02 18.34
N ARG A 150 -5.32 6.89 18.40
CA ARG A 150 -5.98 5.61 18.63
C ARG A 150 -5.58 4.60 17.58
N GLU A 151 -5.69 4.96 16.30
CA GLU A 151 -5.31 4.08 15.19
C GLU A 151 -3.82 3.71 15.24
N ALA A 152 -2.92 4.62 15.54
CA ALA A 152 -1.49 4.33 15.67
C ALA A 152 -1.21 3.27 16.76
N ILE A 153 -1.91 3.35 17.89
CA ILE A 153 -1.79 2.36 18.99
C ILE A 153 -2.34 1.01 18.55
N MET A 154 -3.50 0.99 17.90
CA MET A 154 -4.12 -0.23 17.40
C MET A 154 -3.26 -0.88 16.32
N LEU A 155 -2.74 -0.08 15.38
CA LEU A 155 -1.84 -0.53 14.32
C LEU A 155 -0.56 -1.14 14.88
N ARG A 156 0.07 -0.51 15.88
CA ARG A 156 1.29 -1.07 16.51
C ARG A 156 1.04 -2.49 17.06
N LYS A 157 -0.10 -2.70 17.72
CA LYS A 157 -0.47 -4.02 18.24
C LYS A 157 -0.80 -4.99 17.12
N TYR A 158 -1.47 -4.51 16.08
CA TYR A 158 -1.86 -5.31 14.94
C TYR A 158 -0.66 -5.75 14.10
N GLU A 159 0.21 -4.81 13.72
CA GLU A 159 1.45 -5.08 12.98
C GLU A 159 2.35 -6.08 13.73
N LYS A 160 2.40 -5.99 15.08
CA LYS A 160 3.12 -6.98 15.89
C LYS A 160 2.52 -8.39 15.77
N LYS A 161 1.19 -8.53 15.64
CA LYS A 161 0.55 -9.83 15.40
C LYS A 161 0.89 -10.36 13.99
N ILE A 162 0.88 -9.49 12.98
CA ILE A 162 1.27 -9.87 11.61
C ILE A 162 2.75 -10.25 11.56
N ALA A 163 3.64 -9.50 12.25
CA ALA A 163 5.06 -9.81 12.36
C ALA A 163 5.33 -11.20 13.00
N ALA A 164 4.47 -11.64 13.91
CA ALA A 164 4.55 -12.95 14.54
C ALA A 164 3.91 -14.09 13.72
N SER A 165 3.26 -13.79 12.60
CA SER A 165 2.64 -14.79 11.72
C SER A 165 3.67 -15.59 10.90
N LYS A 166 3.20 -16.63 10.21
CA LYS A 166 4.04 -17.40 9.27
C LYS A 166 4.23 -16.71 7.91
N ALA A 167 3.54 -15.59 7.64
CA ALA A 167 3.62 -14.89 6.38
C ALA A 167 5.05 -14.36 6.13
N LEU A 168 5.47 -14.39 4.87
CA LEU A 168 6.65 -13.66 4.44
C LEU A 168 6.29 -12.18 4.31
N ILE A 169 7.02 -11.32 4.99
CA ILE A 169 6.83 -9.88 4.95
C ILE A 169 7.86 -9.26 4.01
N LEU A 170 7.41 -8.53 3.00
CA LEU A 170 8.27 -7.82 2.06
C LEU A 170 8.09 -6.31 2.21
N ALA A 171 9.06 -5.64 2.80
CA ALA A 171 9.05 -4.19 2.99
C ALA A 171 9.62 -3.46 1.76
N MET A 172 9.10 -2.25 1.46
CA MET A 172 9.58 -1.42 0.34
C MET A 172 10.90 -0.72 0.63
N THR A 173 11.29 -0.60 1.89
CA THR A 173 12.56 0.00 2.32
C THR A 173 13.28 -0.90 3.32
N GLU A 174 14.62 -0.87 3.31
CA GLU A 174 15.42 -1.58 4.31
C GLU A 174 15.13 -1.07 5.74
N LYS A 175 14.85 0.22 5.88
CA LYS A 175 14.47 0.83 7.16
C LYS A 175 13.19 0.21 7.73
N ASP A 176 12.17 -0.04 6.89
CA ASP A 176 10.92 -0.65 7.31
C ASP A 176 11.11 -2.15 7.60
N ALA A 177 11.91 -2.85 6.80
CA ALA A 177 12.29 -4.23 7.07
C ALA A 177 13.03 -4.34 8.42
N ALA A 178 13.99 -3.46 8.69
CA ALA A 178 14.70 -3.40 9.95
C ALA A 178 13.76 -3.12 11.13
N PHE A 179 12.82 -2.17 10.99
CA PHE A 179 11.82 -1.87 12.01
C PHE A 179 10.95 -3.09 12.34
N TYR A 180 10.46 -3.80 11.33
CA TYR A 180 9.68 -5.02 11.54
C TYR A 180 10.50 -6.11 12.25
N ARG A 181 11.78 -6.25 11.90
CA ARG A 181 12.69 -7.23 12.51
C ARG A 181 13.00 -6.88 13.96
N THR A 182 13.43 -5.66 14.23
CA THR A 182 13.96 -5.25 15.55
C THR A 182 12.85 -4.83 16.52
N GLU A 183 11.85 -4.08 16.05
CA GLU A 183 10.85 -3.47 16.91
C GLU A 183 9.57 -4.30 17.04
N LEU A 184 9.24 -5.11 16.01
CA LEU A 184 8.04 -5.94 16.00
C LEU A 184 8.36 -7.44 16.16
N GLY A 185 9.63 -7.83 16.04
CA GLY A 185 10.09 -9.21 16.22
C GLY A 185 9.74 -10.14 15.07
N ALA A 186 9.60 -9.60 13.84
CA ALA A 186 9.34 -10.40 12.65
C ALA A 186 10.53 -11.33 12.34
N LYS A 187 10.24 -12.62 12.15
CA LYS A 187 11.26 -13.63 11.79
C LYS A 187 11.43 -13.77 10.27
N ASN A 188 10.33 -13.58 9.53
CA ASN A 188 10.26 -13.76 8.09
C ASN A 188 10.02 -12.40 7.42
N VAL A 189 11.01 -11.53 7.43
CA VAL A 189 10.93 -10.21 6.80
C VAL A 189 12.15 -9.94 5.93
N ASP A 190 11.88 -9.43 4.73
CA ASP A 190 12.92 -9.06 3.77
C ASP A 190 12.58 -7.74 3.07
N PHE A 191 13.56 -7.19 2.35
CA PHE A 191 13.44 -6.00 1.55
C PHE A 191 13.22 -6.37 0.08
N LEU A 192 12.24 -5.74 -0.53
CA LEU A 192 12.01 -5.78 -1.97
C LEU A 192 11.67 -4.36 -2.42
N PRO A 193 12.44 -3.72 -3.32
CA PRO A 193 12.15 -2.37 -3.78
C PRO A 193 10.81 -2.28 -4.52
N ALA A 194 10.32 -1.04 -4.74
CA ALA A 194 9.08 -0.81 -5.47
C ALA A 194 9.22 -1.25 -6.94
N PHE A 195 8.12 -1.80 -7.46
CA PHE A 195 8.02 -2.05 -8.89
C PHE A 195 7.83 -0.73 -9.64
N ILE A 196 8.60 -0.56 -10.71
CA ILE A 196 8.56 0.63 -11.57
C ILE A 196 8.27 0.20 -13.01
N GLY A 197 7.70 1.11 -13.80
CA GLY A 197 7.26 0.82 -15.16
C GLY A 197 8.34 1.01 -16.23
N TRP A 198 9.59 1.25 -15.85
CA TRP A 198 10.69 1.55 -16.77
C TRP A 198 11.90 0.69 -16.48
N ASP A 199 12.52 0.15 -17.54
CA ASP A 199 13.74 -0.65 -17.42
C ASP A 199 14.99 0.22 -17.29
N PHE A 200 14.93 1.45 -17.78
CA PHE A 200 16.03 2.42 -17.74
C PHE A 200 15.52 3.87 -17.69
N PRO A 201 16.30 4.81 -17.15
CA PRO A 201 15.94 6.22 -17.13
C PRO A 201 15.92 6.80 -18.55
N LEU A 202 14.83 7.51 -18.90
CA LEU A 202 14.69 8.28 -20.14
C LEU A 202 15.01 9.74 -19.85
N CYS A 203 16.29 10.07 -19.70
CA CYS A 203 16.74 11.44 -19.50
C CYS A 203 17.79 11.85 -20.55
N GLN A 204 17.86 13.15 -20.83
CA GLN A 204 18.93 13.74 -21.63
C GLN A 204 19.95 14.36 -20.68
N GLU A 205 21.23 14.14 -20.96
CA GLU A 205 22.29 14.83 -20.25
C GLU A 205 22.29 16.32 -20.65
N GLY A 206 22.51 17.20 -19.67
CA GLY A 206 22.59 18.62 -19.90
C GLY A 206 22.13 19.46 -18.71
N LEU A 207 22.19 20.78 -18.89
CA LEU A 207 21.66 21.75 -17.93
C LEU A 207 20.16 21.97 -18.22
N GLY A 208 19.32 21.74 -17.22
CA GLY A 208 17.90 22.07 -17.29
C GLY A 208 17.66 23.59 -17.25
N THR A 209 16.52 24.02 -17.77
CA THR A 209 16.09 25.42 -17.76
C THR A 209 15.18 25.77 -16.59
N PHE A 210 14.73 24.78 -15.83
CA PHE A 210 13.87 24.94 -14.63
C PHE A 210 14.08 23.80 -13.65
N CYS A 211 13.67 24.02 -12.42
CA CYS A 211 13.54 22.98 -11.41
C CYS A 211 12.08 22.53 -11.30
N LEU A 212 11.84 21.22 -11.27
CA LEU A 212 10.50 20.64 -11.13
C LEU A 212 10.32 20.03 -9.74
N TYR A 213 9.25 20.42 -9.06
CA TYR A 213 8.71 19.68 -7.93
C TYR A 213 7.48 18.90 -8.38
N HIS A 214 7.50 17.59 -8.20
CA HIS A 214 6.37 16.72 -8.53
C HIS A 214 5.82 16.07 -7.25
N GLY A 215 4.53 16.27 -6.98
CA GLY A 215 3.85 15.69 -5.84
C GLY A 215 2.35 16.00 -5.86
N ASN A 216 1.55 15.11 -5.26
CA ASN A 216 0.14 15.37 -5.08
C ASN A 216 -0.05 16.39 -3.93
N LEU A 217 -0.38 17.64 -4.26
CA LEU A 217 -0.54 18.73 -3.30
C LEU A 217 -1.77 18.59 -2.38
N SER A 218 -2.69 17.65 -2.65
CA SER A 218 -3.74 17.31 -1.69
C SER A 218 -3.21 16.56 -0.45
N VAL A 219 -1.97 16.08 -0.53
CA VAL A 219 -1.24 15.47 0.60
C VAL A 219 -0.54 16.58 1.39
N PRO A 220 -0.87 16.78 2.68
CA PRO A 220 -0.36 17.91 3.47
C PRO A 220 1.16 18.01 3.56
N GLU A 221 1.87 16.89 3.49
CA GLU A 221 3.33 16.84 3.49
C GLU A 221 3.90 17.44 2.20
N ASN A 222 3.33 17.08 1.05
CA ASN A 222 3.76 17.57 -0.25
C ASN A 222 3.50 19.07 -0.39
N GLU A 223 2.32 19.53 0.05
CA GLU A 223 1.97 20.96 0.09
C GLU A 223 2.98 21.75 0.93
N LYS A 224 3.29 21.28 2.14
CA LYS A 224 4.26 21.95 3.02
C LYS A 224 5.66 22.02 2.41
N VAL A 225 6.11 20.94 1.77
CA VAL A 225 7.42 20.91 1.11
C VAL A 225 7.44 21.88 -0.05
N ALA A 226 6.40 21.94 -0.87
CA ALA A 226 6.29 22.87 -1.99
C ALA A 226 6.36 24.34 -1.50
N ILE A 227 5.58 24.69 -0.46
CA ILE A 227 5.61 26.03 0.14
C ILE A 227 7.00 26.34 0.71
N TRP A 228 7.59 25.39 1.46
CA TRP A 228 8.92 25.59 2.04
C TRP A 228 9.99 25.82 0.96
N LEU A 229 9.94 25.09 -0.15
CA LEU A 229 10.85 25.28 -1.29
C LEU A 229 10.68 26.67 -1.90
N LEU A 230 9.44 27.13 -2.11
CA LEU A 230 9.15 28.47 -2.62
C LEU A 230 9.72 29.54 -1.68
N ASP A 231 9.46 29.45 -0.38
CA ASP A 231 9.78 30.50 0.59
C ASP A 231 11.29 30.56 0.93
N HIS A 232 11.99 29.42 0.96
CA HIS A 232 13.35 29.33 1.53
C HIS A 232 14.43 29.03 0.49
N VAL A 233 14.08 28.47 -0.66
CA VAL A 233 15.03 28.10 -1.70
C VAL A 233 14.88 28.98 -2.93
N PHE A 234 13.74 28.89 -3.60
CA PHE A 234 13.54 29.51 -4.91
C PHE A 234 13.27 31.02 -4.84
N SER A 235 12.85 31.55 -3.67
CA SER A 235 12.79 33.01 -3.46
C SER A 235 14.15 33.70 -3.58
N ASN A 236 15.25 32.97 -3.45
CA ASN A 236 16.61 33.48 -3.49
C ASN A 236 17.40 33.02 -4.73
N LEU A 237 16.76 32.36 -5.69
CA LEU A 237 17.38 31.81 -6.89
C LEU A 237 16.69 32.33 -8.13
N GLU A 238 17.47 32.75 -9.13
CA GLU A 238 16.96 33.16 -10.48
C GLU A 238 16.72 31.94 -11.39
N ILE A 239 16.25 30.83 -10.83
CA ILE A 239 15.94 29.61 -11.57
C ILE A 239 14.42 29.40 -11.56
N PRO A 240 13.78 29.24 -12.73
CA PRO A 240 12.36 28.94 -12.78
C PRO A 240 12.02 27.67 -11.98
N PHE A 241 10.98 27.74 -11.18
CA PHE A 241 10.49 26.62 -10.37
C PHE A 241 9.05 26.29 -10.76
N VAL A 242 8.81 25.02 -11.08
CA VAL A 242 7.53 24.49 -11.55
C VAL A 242 7.02 23.47 -10.54
N ILE A 243 5.73 23.55 -10.22
CA ILE A 243 5.04 22.61 -9.30
C ILE A 243 3.93 21.91 -10.05
#